data_8495b9d4aa6dd6329045a4b7441dc5c8
#
_entry.id   8495b9d4aa6dd6329045a4b7441dc5c8
#
_cell.length_a   1.000
_cell.length_b   1.000
_cell.length_c   1.000
_cell.angle_alpha   90.00
_cell.angle_beta   90.00
_cell.angle_gamma   90.00
#
_symmetry.space_group_name_H-M   'P 1'
#
loop_
_entity.id
_entity.type
_entity.pdbx_description
1 polymer ?
#
loop_
_entity_poly.entity_id
_entity_poly.type
_entity_poly.pdbx_seq_one_letter_code
_entity_poly.pdbx_strand_id
1 'polypeptide(L)'
;MVNYKDLGLVNTREMFAKAIKGGYAIPAFNFNNMEQMQAIIKAAVETKSPVILQVSKGARQYANATLLRYMAQGAVEYAKELGCKHPEIVLHLDHGDTFETCKSCIDSGFSSVMIDGSHLPYEENVALTKKVVDYAHQFDVTVEGELGVLAGVEDEVSAEHHTYTNPEEVIDFATRTGCDSLAISIGTSHGAYKFKPEQCHVDPATGRLVPPPLEFAVLDAVMGKLPGFPI
;
A
#
# COMPACT_ATOMS: atom_id res chain seq x y z
N MET A 1 -15.33 -17.63 3.41
CA MET A 1 -14.28 -16.66 3.84
C MET A 1 -13.08 -17.42 4.35
N VAL A 2 -11.87 -17.00 3.99
CA VAL A 2 -10.59 -17.55 4.47
C VAL A 2 -10.02 -16.57 5.49
N ASN A 3 -9.66 -17.05 6.68
CA ASN A 3 -8.99 -16.19 7.64
C ASN A 3 -7.49 -16.12 7.30
N TYR A 4 -6.94 -14.92 7.13
CA TYR A 4 -5.52 -14.71 6.83
C TYR A 4 -4.58 -15.33 7.88
N LYS A 5 -5.02 -15.41 9.14
CA LYS A 5 -4.24 -16.04 10.23
C LYS A 5 -4.02 -17.54 9.98
N ASP A 6 -4.98 -18.21 9.33
CA ASP A 6 -4.85 -19.63 8.96
C ASP A 6 -3.80 -19.84 7.84
N LEU A 7 -3.47 -18.77 7.11
CA LEU A 7 -2.40 -18.76 6.11
C LEU A 7 -1.03 -18.41 6.71
N GLY A 8 -0.96 -18.11 8.02
CA GLY A 8 0.25 -17.67 8.72
C GLY A 8 0.63 -16.21 8.46
N LEU A 9 -0.26 -15.43 7.84
CA LEU A 9 -0.06 -14.01 7.57
C LEU A 9 -0.34 -13.16 8.81
N VAL A 10 0.21 -11.92 8.82
CA VAL A 10 -0.11 -10.87 9.80
C VAL A 10 -0.77 -9.69 9.08
N ASN A 11 -1.45 -8.81 9.83
CA ASN A 11 -1.90 -7.52 9.29
C ASN A 11 -0.85 -6.41 9.57
N THR A 12 -1.13 -5.19 9.12
CA THR A 12 -0.16 -4.08 9.22
C THR A 12 -0.10 -3.42 10.59
N ARG A 13 -1.09 -3.63 11.48
CA ARG A 13 -1.26 -2.84 12.70
C ARG A 13 -0.05 -2.87 13.63
N GLU A 14 0.38 -4.06 14.07
CA GLU A 14 1.56 -4.18 14.94
C GLU A 14 2.86 -3.90 14.19
N MET A 15 2.92 -4.26 12.92
CA MET A 15 4.06 -4.02 12.04
C MET A 15 4.35 -2.52 11.93
N PHE A 16 3.33 -1.71 11.64
CA PHE A 16 3.46 -0.25 11.55
C PHE A 16 3.76 0.39 12.90
N ALA A 17 3.14 -0.07 13.99
CA ALA A 17 3.44 0.42 15.33
C ALA A 17 4.92 0.21 15.71
N LYS A 18 5.51 -0.93 15.35
CA LYS A 18 6.94 -1.21 15.53
C LYS A 18 7.80 -0.29 14.67
N ALA A 19 7.42 -0.10 13.40
CA ALA A 19 8.14 0.75 12.45
C ALA A 19 8.19 2.21 12.90
N ILE A 20 7.05 2.77 13.30
CA ILE A 20 6.95 4.14 13.82
C ILE A 20 7.82 4.29 15.07
N LYS A 21 7.70 3.38 16.04
CA LYS A 21 8.52 3.42 17.25
C LYS A 21 10.01 3.26 16.98
N GLY A 22 10.37 2.45 16.00
CA GLY A 22 11.75 2.14 15.62
C GLY A 22 12.37 3.14 14.64
N GLY A 23 11.57 4.04 14.04
CA GLY A 23 12.03 5.02 13.05
C GLY A 23 12.51 4.37 11.75
N TYR A 24 11.82 3.34 11.26
CA TYR A 24 12.13 2.67 9.99
C TYR A 24 10.87 2.49 9.12
N ALA A 25 11.06 2.32 7.82
CA ALA A 25 9.98 2.06 6.87
C ALA A 25 9.80 0.56 6.63
N ILE A 26 8.58 0.16 6.27
CA ILE A 26 8.25 -1.20 5.84
C ILE A 26 8.18 -1.21 4.30
N PRO A 27 8.89 -2.12 3.62
CA PRO A 27 8.79 -2.23 2.17
C PRO A 27 7.49 -2.94 1.76
N ALA A 28 6.83 -2.41 0.73
CA ALA A 28 5.73 -3.04 0.04
C ALA A 28 6.14 -3.32 -1.42
N PHE A 29 6.07 -4.58 -1.83
CA PHE A 29 6.48 -5.01 -3.16
C PHE A 29 5.33 -5.64 -3.92
N ASN A 30 5.03 -5.08 -5.09
CA ASN A 30 4.11 -5.69 -6.03
C ASN A 30 4.72 -6.97 -6.61
N PHE A 31 3.92 -8.02 -6.70
CA PHE A 31 4.30 -9.27 -7.34
C PHE A 31 3.18 -9.84 -8.19
N ASN A 32 3.55 -10.49 -9.30
CA ASN A 32 2.62 -11.07 -10.26
C ASN A 32 2.87 -12.57 -10.47
N ASN A 33 4.01 -13.09 -10.00
CA ASN A 33 4.44 -14.46 -10.25
C ASN A 33 5.28 -15.01 -9.10
N MET A 34 5.56 -16.31 -9.16
CA MET A 34 6.30 -17.03 -8.14
C MET A 34 7.76 -16.56 -8.03
N GLU A 35 8.41 -16.21 -9.14
CA GLU A 35 9.81 -15.81 -9.19
C GLU A 35 10.03 -14.49 -8.43
N GLN A 36 9.15 -13.51 -8.65
CA GLN A 36 9.17 -12.25 -7.90
C GLN A 36 8.94 -12.49 -6.42
N MET A 37 7.94 -13.29 -6.06
CA MET A 37 7.64 -13.61 -4.67
C MET A 37 8.85 -14.30 -3.99
N GLN A 38 9.49 -15.28 -4.63
CA GLN A 38 10.67 -15.94 -4.07
C GLN A 38 11.82 -14.95 -3.83
N ALA A 39 12.06 -14.03 -4.75
CA ALA A 39 13.10 -13.01 -4.61
C ALA A 39 12.80 -12.07 -3.42
N ILE A 40 11.56 -11.61 -3.30
CA ILE A 40 11.10 -10.74 -2.20
C ILE A 40 11.28 -11.46 -0.85
N ILE A 41 10.83 -12.70 -0.73
CA ILE A 41 10.92 -13.45 0.53
C ILE A 41 12.37 -13.74 0.92
N LYS A 42 13.24 -14.11 -0.04
CA LYS A 42 14.68 -14.29 0.23
C LYS A 42 15.29 -13.00 0.78
N ALA A 43 15.06 -11.88 0.11
CA ALA A 43 15.57 -10.58 0.55
C ALA A 43 15.06 -10.20 1.95
N ALA A 44 13.77 -10.39 2.22
CA ALA A 44 13.17 -10.11 3.52
C ALA A 44 13.80 -10.96 4.64
N VAL A 45 14.03 -12.25 4.39
CA VAL A 45 14.68 -13.15 5.38
C VAL A 45 16.15 -12.78 5.59
N GLU A 46 16.91 -12.53 4.52
CA GLU A 46 18.32 -12.13 4.58
C GLU A 46 18.52 -10.83 5.36
N THR A 47 17.63 -9.86 5.14
CA THR A 47 17.68 -8.55 5.82
C THR A 47 16.97 -8.55 7.18
N LYS A 48 16.31 -9.65 7.56
CA LYS A 48 15.49 -9.77 8.78
C LYS A 48 14.40 -8.70 8.85
N SER A 49 13.81 -8.38 7.71
CA SER A 49 12.79 -7.34 7.58
C SER A 49 11.40 -7.95 7.49
N PRO A 50 10.38 -7.30 8.07
CA PRO A 50 8.99 -7.55 7.70
C PRO A 50 8.75 -7.12 6.26
N VAL A 51 7.71 -7.62 5.61
CA VAL A 51 7.40 -7.30 4.22
C VAL A 51 5.91 -7.31 3.94
N ILE A 52 5.48 -6.38 3.07
CA ILE A 52 4.15 -6.36 2.49
C ILE A 52 4.26 -6.91 1.07
N LEU A 53 3.59 -8.03 0.81
CA LEU A 53 3.37 -8.58 -0.52
C LEU A 53 2.12 -7.91 -1.10
N GLN A 54 2.32 -7.08 -2.11
CA GLN A 54 1.31 -6.21 -2.67
C GLN A 54 0.79 -6.76 -4.00
N VAL A 55 -0.53 -6.73 -4.19
CA VAL A 55 -1.19 -7.27 -5.39
C VAL A 55 -2.23 -6.28 -5.88
N SER A 56 -2.02 -5.75 -7.07
CA SER A 56 -3.02 -4.95 -7.75
C SER A 56 -4.19 -5.78 -8.26
N LYS A 57 -5.28 -5.13 -8.64
CA LYS A 57 -6.43 -5.79 -9.27
C LYS A 57 -6.02 -6.54 -10.54
N GLY A 58 -5.17 -5.93 -11.38
CA GLY A 58 -4.64 -6.56 -12.60
C GLY A 58 -3.77 -7.78 -12.31
N ALA A 59 -2.87 -7.68 -11.35
CA ALA A 59 -2.05 -8.81 -10.90
C ALA A 59 -2.91 -9.98 -10.37
N ARG A 60 -3.98 -9.66 -9.62
CA ARG A 60 -4.93 -10.66 -9.10
C ARG A 60 -5.69 -11.36 -10.23
N GLN A 61 -6.08 -10.64 -11.28
CA GLN A 61 -6.72 -11.23 -12.46
C GLN A 61 -5.74 -12.13 -13.24
N TYR A 62 -4.51 -11.65 -13.44
CA TYR A 62 -3.46 -12.39 -14.16
C TYR A 62 -3.09 -13.70 -13.46
N ALA A 63 -2.79 -13.65 -12.17
CA ALA A 63 -2.30 -14.82 -11.42
C ALA A 63 -3.41 -15.73 -10.87
N ASN A 64 -4.66 -15.32 -10.91
CA ASN A 64 -5.83 -15.97 -10.28
C ASN A 64 -5.84 -15.87 -8.75
N ALA A 65 -6.97 -15.46 -8.19
CA ALA A 65 -7.13 -15.22 -6.74
C ALA A 65 -6.85 -16.46 -5.87
N THR A 66 -7.19 -17.66 -6.36
CA THR A 66 -6.95 -18.92 -5.62
C THR A 66 -5.45 -19.23 -5.59
N LEU A 67 -4.76 -19.10 -6.72
CA LEU A 67 -3.32 -19.34 -6.79
C LEU A 67 -2.55 -18.33 -5.92
N LEU A 68 -2.89 -17.05 -5.97
CA LEU A 68 -2.28 -16.01 -5.13
C LEU A 68 -2.39 -16.32 -3.64
N ARG A 69 -3.54 -16.80 -3.18
CA ARG A 69 -3.72 -17.20 -1.78
C ARG A 69 -2.77 -18.32 -1.37
N TYR A 70 -2.64 -19.35 -2.17
CA TYR A 70 -1.71 -20.45 -1.88
C TYR A 70 -0.25 -20.05 -2.04
N MET A 71 0.04 -19.14 -2.96
CA MET A 71 1.38 -18.53 -3.06
C MET A 71 1.73 -17.73 -1.80
N ALA A 72 0.79 -16.93 -1.27
CA ALA A 72 1.01 -16.19 -0.03
C ALA A 72 1.21 -17.10 1.18
N GLN A 73 0.43 -18.18 1.30
CA GLN A 73 0.66 -19.22 2.31
C GLN A 73 2.03 -19.90 2.12
N GLY A 74 2.37 -20.25 0.87
CA GLY A 74 3.67 -20.81 0.51
C GLY A 74 4.84 -19.85 0.84
N ALA A 75 4.65 -18.54 0.69
CA ALA A 75 5.65 -17.53 1.08
C ALA A 75 5.99 -17.59 2.57
N VAL A 76 4.98 -17.78 3.43
CA VAL A 76 5.17 -17.92 4.88
C VAL A 76 5.99 -19.18 5.20
N GLU A 77 5.62 -20.32 4.61
CA GLU A 77 6.36 -21.58 4.84
C GLU A 77 7.78 -21.50 4.27
N TYR A 78 7.95 -20.92 3.08
CA TYR A 78 9.26 -20.71 2.48
C TYR A 78 10.16 -19.81 3.33
N ALA A 79 9.64 -18.76 3.94
CA ALA A 79 10.39 -17.93 4.87
C ALA A 79 10.88 -18.75 6.09
N LYS A 80 10.05 -19.67 6.61
CA LYS A 80 10.43 -20.59 7.69
C LYS A 80 11.53 -21.56 7.27
N GLU A 81 11.45 -22.13 6.06
CA GLU A 81 12.49 -23.00 5.49
C GLU A 81 13.84 -22.28 5.36
N LEU A 82 13.81 -20.97 5.05
CA LEU A 82 14.98 -20.11 5.00
C LEU A 82 15.52 -19.71 6.38
N GLY A 83 14.85 -20.14 7.45
CA GLY A 83 15.31 -19.93 8.84
C GLY A 83 14.61 -18.78 9.59
N CYS A 84 13.63 -18.12 9.00
CA CYS A 84 12.82 -17.13 9.70
C CYS A 84 11.80 -17.83 10.63
N LYS A 85 12.00 -17.75 11.95
CA LYS A 85 11.11 -18.42 12.92
C LYS A 85 9.71 -17.78 13.01
N HIS A 86 9.62 -16.49 12.79
CA HIS A 86 8.40 -15.69 12.92
C HIS A 86 8.27 -14.73 11.73
N PRO A 87 7.84 -15.23 10.55
CA PRO A 87 7.65 -14.37 9.39
C PRO A 87 6.58 -13.31 9.65
N GLU A 88 6.93 -12.05 9.45
CA GLU A 88 5.96 -10.95 9.44
C GLU A 88 5.67 -10.57 7.99
N ILE A 89 4.73 -11.27 7.37
CA ILE A 89 4.34 -11.12 5.97
C ILE A 89 2.87 -10.69 5.91
N VAL A 90 2.59 -9.59 5.22
CA VAL A 90 1.26 -9.08 4.92
C VAL A 90 0.93 -9.40 3.47
N LEU A 91 -0.30 -9.83 3.19
CA LEU A 91 -0.85 -9.86 1.83
C LEU A 91 -1.83 -8.69 1.70
N HIS A 92 -1.51 -7.75 0.82
CA HIS A 92 -2.17 -6.46 0.67
C HIS A 92 -2.77 -6.28 -0.74
N LEU A 93 -4.03 -5.81 -0.80
CA LEU A 93 -4.61 -5.30 -2.05
C LEU A 93 -4.12 -3.88 -2.28
N ASP A 94 -3.51 -3.66 -3.43
CA ASP A 94 -3.02 -2.37 -3.92
C ASP A 94 -4.06 -1.74 -4.84
N HIS A 95 -4.44 -0.49 -4.56
CA HIS A 95 -5.45 0.28 -5.30
C HIS A 95 -6.77 -0.47 -5.56
N GLY A 96 -7.47 -0.86 -4.51
CA GLY A 96 -8.84 -1.35 -4.62
C GLY A 96 -9.79 -0.25 -5.13
N ASP A 97 -10.51 -0.53 -6.21
CA ASP A 97 -11.38 0.44 -6.90
C ASP A 97 -12.81 0.49 -6.36
N THR A 98 -13.25 -0.57 -5.70
CA THR A 98 -14.63 -0.72 -5.22
C THR A 98 -14.67 -1.47 -3.88
N PHE A 99 -15.77 -1.29 -3.15
CA PHE A 99 -16.04 -2.08 -1.96
C PHE A 99 -16.05 -3.59 -2.27
N GLU A 100 -16.60 -3.99 -3.41
CA GLU A 100 -16.71 -5.39 -3.84
C GLU A 100 -15.34 -6.01 -4.08
N THR A 101 -14.41 -5.27 -4.66
CA THR A 101 -13.01 -5.70 -4.85
C THR A 101 -12.34 -5.91 -3.50
N CYS A 102 -12.40 -4.94 -2.60
CA CYS A 102 -11.84 -5.05 -1.25
C CYS A 102 -12.46 -6.22 -0.48
N LYS A 103 -13.79 -6.32 -0.49
CA LYS A 103 -14.52 -7.43 0.14
C LYS A 103 -14.07 -8.78 -0.40
N SER A 104 -13.95 -8.94 -1.71
CA SER A 104 -13.49 -10.18 -2.34
C SER A 104 -12.07 -10.56 -1.94
N CYS A 105 -11.18 -9.59 -1.75
CA CYS A 105 -9.83 -9.82 -1.25
C CYS A 105 -9.83 -10.27 0.20
N ILE A 106 -10.58 -9.57 1.07
CA ILE A 106 -10.74 -9.93 2.48
C ILE A 106 -11.30 -11.36 2.61
N ASP A 107 -12.36 -11.68 1.87
CA ASP A 107 -12.97 -13.02 1.86
C ASP A 107 -12.02 -14.12 1.37
N SER A 108 -11.00 -13.74 0.59
CA SER A 108 -9.98 -14.64 0.04
C SER A 108 -8.74 -14.80 0.92
N GLY A 109 -8.65 -14.09 2.07
CA GLY A 109 -7.56 -14.22 3.03
C GLY A 109 -6.47 -13.14 2.91
N PHE A 110 -6.77 -11.99 2.31
CA PHE A 110 -5.91 -10.80 2.41
C PHE A 110 -5.95 -10.27 3.84
N SER A 111 -4.81 -9.88 4.37
CA SER A 111 -4.65 -9.36 5.73
C SER A 111 -4.68 -7.82 5.80
N SER A 112 -4.61 -7.18 4.63
CA SER A 112 -4.70 -5.73 4.45
C SER A 112 -5.28 -5.42 3.08
N VAL A 113 -6.01 -4.31 2.96
CA VAL A 113 -6.52 -3.81 1.68
C VAL A 113 -6.40 -2.29 1.63
N MET A 114 -6.08 -1.75 0.46
CA MET A 114 -6.22 -0.33 0.17
C MET A 114 -7.50 -0.10 -0.62
N ILE A 115 -8.24 0.93 -0.26
CA ILE A 115 -9.35 1.47 -1.05
C ILE A 115 -8.96 2.86 -1.56
N ASP A 116 -8.91 3.00 -2.87
CA ASP A 116 -8.57 4.26 -3.53
C ASP A 116 -9.84 4.97 -4.02
N GLY A 117 -10.31 5.88 -3.21
CA GLY A 117 -11.38 6.82 -3.54
C GLY A 117 -10.87 8.22 -3.87
N SER A 118 -9.57 8.41 -4.07
CA SER A 118 -8.92 9.73 -4.22
C SER A 118 -9.44 10.53 -5.42
N HIS A 119 -9.92 9.84 -6.46
CA HIS A 119 -10.52 10.41 -7.66
C HIS A 119 -11.98 10.87 -7.47
N LEU A 120 -12.63 10.49 -6.36
CA LEU A 120 -14.00 10.87 -6.01
C LEU A 120 -14.03 12.21 -5.27
N PRO A 121 -15.20 12.88 -5.21
CA PRO A 121 -15.41 13.96 -4.26
C PRO A 121 -15.10 13.52 -2.83
N TYR A 122 -14.55 14.42 -2.02
CA TYR A 122 -14.07 14.12 -0.67
C TYR A 122 -15.07 13.31 0.19
N GLU A 123 -16.32 13.74 0.24
CA GLU A 123 -17.37 13.07 1.02
C GLU A 123 -17.66 11.64 0.51
N GLU A 124 -17.55 11.42 -0.79
CA GLU A 124 -17.74 10.09 -1.38
C GLU A 124 -16.54 9.18 -1.08
N ASN A 125 -15.30 9.72 -1.11
CA ASN A 125 -14.12 9.00 -0.66
C ASN A 125 -14.23 8.59 0.81
N VAL A 126 -14.61 9.53 1.70
CA VAL A 126 -14.85 9.23 3.12
C VAL A 126 -15.90 8.11 3.29
N ALA A 127 -17.02 8.21 2.59
CA ALA A 127 -18.10 7.22 2.70
C ALA A 127 -17.68 5.83 2.18
N LEU A 128 -16.95 5.79 1.06
CA LEU A 128 -16.44 4.55 0.48
C LEU A 128 -15.39 3.90 1.38
N THR A 129 -14.40 4.67 1.84
CA THR A 129 -13.34 4.18 2.73
C THR A 129 -13.92 3.66 4.03
N LYS A 130 -14.84 4.41 4.64
CA LYS A 130 -15.54 3.95 5.86
C LYS A 130 -16.28 2.64 5.66
N LYS A 131 -16.99 2.48 4.55
CA LYS A 131 -17.72 1.24 4.23
C LYS A 131 -16.76 0.04 4.16
N VAL A 132 -15.57 0.20 3.60
CA VAL A 132 -14.54 -0.85 3.55
C VAL A 132 -14.01 -1.14 4.95
N VAL A 133 -13.70 -0.09 5.73
CA VAL A 133 -13.21 -0.22 7.12
C VAL A 133 -14.22 -0.98 7.98
N ASP A 134 -15.51 -0.59 7.93
CA ASP A 134 -16.56 -1.23 8.73
C ASP A 134 -16.71 -2.73 8.40
N TYR A 135 -16.41 -3.13 7.17
CA TYR A 135 -16.37 -4.54 6.79
C TYR A 135 -15.09 -5.24 7.24
N ALA A 136 -13.93 -4.66 6.92
CA ALA A 136 -12.61 -5.26 7.14
C ALA A 136 -12.31 -5.50 8.63
N HIS A 137 -12.65 -4.54 9.48
CA HIS A 137 -12.39 -4.61 10.92
C HIS A 137 -13.18 -5.73 11.62
N GLN A 138 -14.28 -6.21 11.05
CA GLN A 138 -14.99 -7.41 11.59
C GLN A 138 -14.11 -8.66 11.53
N PHE A 139 -13.10 -8.68 10.67
CA PHE A 139 -12.19 -9.81 10.44
C PHE A 139 -10.74 -9.50 10.82
N ASP A 140 -10.51 -8.39 11.53
CA ASP A 140 -9.19 -7.91 11.94
C ASP A 140 -8.25 -7.64 10.73
N VAL A 141 -8.81 -7.28 9.56
CA VAL A 141 -8.08 -6.87 8.37
C VAL A 141 -7.89 -5.37 8.40
N THR A 142 -6.67 -4.90 8.12
CA THR A 142 -6.33 -3.47 8.09
C THR A 142 -6.70 -2.82 6.77
N VAL A 143 -7.02 -1.52 6.82
CA VAL A 143 -7.43 -0.74 5.66
C VAL A 143 -6.56 0.49 5.51
N GLU A 144 -6.03 0.67 4.31
CA GLU A 144 -5.37 1.90 3.85
C GLU A 144 -6.37 2.73 3.04
N GLY A 145 -6.43 4.03 3.32
CA GLY A 145 -7.16 5.02 2.51
C GLY A 145 -6.20 5.86 1.69
N GLU A 146 -6.71 6.67 0.77
CA GLU A 146 -5.89 7.58 -0.02
C GLU A 146 -6.47 8.99 -0.06
N LEU A 147 -5.59 10.00 0.11
CA LEU A 147 -5.87 11.41 -0.10
C LEU A 147 -4.84 12.03 -1.02
N GLY A 148 -5.34 12.79 -1.99
CA GLY A 148 -4.54 13.32 -3.09
C GLY A 148 -4.49 12.33 -4.24
N VAL A 149 -4.01 12.76 -5.40
CA VAL A 149 -3.94 11.96 -6.63
C VAL A 149 -2.51 11.93 -7.14
N LEU A 150 -1.97 10.74 -7.33
CA LEU A 150 -0.66 10.55 -7.95
C LEU A 150 -0.80 10.56 -9.49
N ALA A 151 0.07 11.27 -10.19
CA ALA A 151 0.13 11.19 -11.64
C ALA A 151 0.83 9.90 -12.11
N GLY A 152 0.55 9.50 -13.35
CA GLY A 152 1.12 8.31 -13.98
C GLY A 152 0.08 7.25 -14.27
N VAL A 153 0.55 6.09 -14.69
CA VAL A 153 -0.30 4.94 -15.04
C VAL A 153 0.24 3.71 -14.34
N GLU A 154 -0.62 3.06 -13.55
CA GLU A 154 -0.37 1.75 -12.96
C GLU A 154 -1.65 0.90 -13.07
N ASP A 155 -1.57 -0.19 -13.84
CA ASP A 155 -2.72 -1.02 -14.21
C ASP A 155 -3.89 -0.17 -14.77
N GLU A 156 -5.00 -0.08 -14.03
CA GLU A 156 -6.21 0.68 -14.40
C GLU A 156 -6.23 2.10 -13.78
N VAL A 157 -5.28 2.42 -12.90
CA VAL A 157 -5.16 3.75 -12.28
C VAL A 157 -4.37 4.66 -13.19
N SER A 158 -4.95 5.80 -13.57
CA SER A 158 -4.27 6.80 -14.39
C SER A 158 -4.68 8.21 -14.03
N ALA A 159 -3.70 9.11 -13.95
CA ALA A 159 -3.93 10.54 -13.80
C ALA A 159 -2.87 11.34 -14.56
N GLU A 160 -3.30 12.40 -15.23
CA GLU A 160 -2.40 13.29 -16.00
C GLU A 160 -1.62 14.24 -15.09
N HIS A 161 -2.20 14.62 -13.96
CA HIS A 161 -1.65 15.60 -13.02
C HIS A 161 -1.72 15.10 -11.59
N HIS A 162 -0.73 15.54 -10.78
CA HIS A 162 -0.77 15.39 -9.34
C HIS A 162 -1.82 16.30 -8.70
N THR A 163 -2.51 15.79 -7.69
CA THR A 163 -3.19 16.60 -6.70
C THR A 163 -2.59 16.27 -5.35
N TYR A 164 -1.78 17.19 -4.81
CA TYR A 164 -1.14 16.97 -3.51
C TYR A 164 -2.18 16.82 -2.41
N THR A 165 -1.88 15.98 -1.43
CA THR A 165 -2.73 15.82 -0.25
C THR A 165 -2.87 17.15 0.47
N ASN A 166 -4.12 17.51 0.80
CA ASN A 166 -4.40 18.67 1.64
C ASN A 166 -4.22 18.28 3.12
N PRO A 167 -3.20 18.81 3.83
CA PRO A 167 -2.97 18.46 5.23
C PRO A 167 -4.13 18.82 6.17
N GLU A 168 -5.02 19.75 5.78
CA GLU A 168 -6.17 20.11 6.60
C GLU A 168 -7.26 19.04 6.65
N GLU A 169 -7.30 18.13 5.68
CA GLU A 169 -8.31 17.08 5.56
C GLU A 169 -7.92 15.78 6.26
N VAL A 170 -6.62 15.55 6.56
CA VAL A 170 -6.13 14.23 7.01
C VAL A 170 -6.70 13.81 8.37
N ILE A 171 -6.91 14.74 9.30
CA ILE A 171 -7.47 14.40 10.63
C ILE A 171 -8.94 14.01 10.49
N ASP A 172 -9.70 14.80 9.73
CA ASP A 172 -11.12 14.53 9.50
C ASP A 172 -11.30 13.19 8.78
N PHE A 173 -10.52 12.97 7.72
CA PHE A 173 -10.55 11.72 6.96
C PHE A 173 -10.23 10.50 7.84
N ALA A 174 -9.08 10.49 8.51
CA ALA A 174 -8.68 9.36 9.36
C ALA A 174 -9.69 9.11 10.51
N THR A 175 -10.23 10.18 11.11
CA THR A 175 -11.20 10.07 12.20
C THR A 175 -12.54 9.52 11.72
N ARG A 176 -13.03 10.02 10.60
CA ARG A 176 -14.36 9.64 10.08
C ARG A 176 -14.35 8.26 9.44
N THR A 177 -13.28 7.90 8.75
CA THR A 177 -13.15 6.59 8.11
C THR A 177 -12.73 5.50 9.07
N GLY A 178 -11.83 5.82 10.01
CA GLY A 178 -11.20 4.85 10.90
C GLY A 178 -10.19 3.94 10.18
N CYS A 179 -9.61 4.39 9.06
CA CYS A 179 -8.57 3.64 8.35
C CYS A 179 -7.32 3.45 9.22
N ASP A 180 -6.55 2.41 8.94
CA ASP A 180 -5.36 2.03 9.73
C ASP A 180 -4.08 2.70 9.23
N SER A 181 -4.06 3.15 7.96
CA SER A 181 -2.97 3.89 7.31
C SER A 181 -3.50 4.79 6.20
N LEU A 182 -2.67 5.72 5.74
CA LEU A 182 -3.05 6.69 4.73
C LEU A 182 -1.95 6.85 3.67
N ALA A 183 -2.28 6.59 2.42
CA ALA A 183 -1.47 6.97 1.27
C ALA A 183 -1.66 8.47 0.99
N ILE A 184 -0.55 9.18 0.79
CA ILE A 184 -0.55 10.63 0.50
C ILE A 184 0.20 10.92 -0.80
N SER A 185 -0.24 11.96 -1.49
CA SER A 185 0.41 12.47 -2.70
C SER A 185 1.36 13.62 -2.37
N ILE A 186 2.64 13.39 -2.60
CA ILE A 186 3.72 14.37 -2.40
C ILE A 186 4.59 14.57 -3.66
N GLY A 187 4.13 14.11 -4.82
CA GLY A 187 4.84 14.25 -6.10
C GLY A 187 5.57 13.00 -6.58
N THR A 188 5.34 11.83 -5.97
CA THR A 188 5.70 10.54 -6.55
C THR A 188 4.82 10.24 -7.76
N SER A 189 5.18 9.25 -8.57
CA SER A 189 4.46 8.92 -9.80
C SER A 189 4.33 7.42 -9.96
N HIS A 190 3.20 6.97 -10.48
CA HIS A 190 2.97 5.57 -10.87
C HIS A 190 3.75 5.17 -12.12
N GLY A 191 3.92 3.85 -12.31
CA GLY A 191 4.44 3.24 -13.53
C GLY A 191 5.94 3.33 -13.74
N ALA A 192 6.42 2.73 -14.82
CA ALA A 192 7.82 2.66 -15.19
C ALA A 192 8.36 3.96 -15.79
N TYR A 193 7.49 4.73 -16.44
CA TYR A 193 7.84 5.99 -17.10
C TYR A 193 7.42 7.16 -16.22
N LYS A 194 8.27 7.44 -15.22
CA LYS A 194 7.95 8.40 -14.15
C LYS A 194 7.77 9.85 -14.62
N PHE A 195 8.73 10.38 -15.37
CA PHE A 195 8.73 11.77 -15.83
C PHE A 195 9.24 11.87 -17.25
N LYS A 196 8.59 12.70 -18.07
CA LYS A 196 9.08 13.05 -19.40
C LYS A 196 10.18 14.10 -19.29
N PRO A 197 11.12 14.18 -20.28
CA PRO A 197 12.20 15.16 -20.25
C PRO A 197 11.73 16.61 -20.03
N GLU A 198 10.59 16.99 -20.60
CA GLU A 198 9.98 18.32 -20.46
C GLU A 198 9.46 18.64 -19.07
N GLN A 199 9.24 17.62 -18.23
CA GLN A 199 8.86 17.75 -16.83
C GLN A 199 10.05 17.82 -15.89
N CYS A 200 11.25 17.54 -16.40
CA CYS A 200 12.51 17.54 -15.67
C CYS A 200 13.24 18.87 -15.85
N HIS A 201 14.11 19.19 -14.89
CA HIS A 201 15.07 20.29 -15.03
C HIS A 201 16.48 19.75 -15.21
N VAL A 202 17.37 20.54 -15.83
CA VAL A 202 18.78 20.18 -15.95
C VAL A 202 19.51 20.64 -14.69
N ASP A 203 20.13 19.72 -13.97
CA ASP A 203 21.02 20.07 -12.87
C ASP A 203 22.28 20.77 -13.44
N PRO A 204 22.54 22.03 -13.08
CA PRO A 204 23.64 22.79 -13.63
C PRO A 204 25.03 22.24 -13.23
N ALA A 205 25.12 21.48 -12.15
CA ALA A 205 26.39 20.92 -11.68
C ALA A 205 26.77 19.63 -12.43
N THR A 206 25.77 18.82 -12.81
CA THR A 206 26.01 17.50 -13.41
C THR A 206 25.58 17.40 -14.88
N GLY A 207 24.78 18.35 -15.38
CA GLY A 207 24.17 18.32 -16.70
C GLY A 207 23.12 17.24 -16.90
N ARG A 208 22.67 16.59 -15.83
CA ARG A 208 21.68 15.51 -15.88
C ARG A 208 20.26 16.06 -15.75
N LEU A 209 19.30 15.35 -16.36
CA LEU A 209 17.89 15.58 -16.10
C LEU A 209 17.54 15.08 -14.70
N VAL A 210 16.89 15.95 -13.93
CA VAL A 210 16.42 15.68 -12.55
C VAL A 210 14.91 15.85 -12.54
N PRO A 211 14.15 14.88 -12.00
CA PRO A 211 12.71 15.00 -11.87
C PRO A 211 12.33 16.13 -10.88
N PRO A 212 11.06 16.58 -10.87
CA PRO A 212 10.58 17.47 -9.85
C PRO A 212 10.87 16.94 -8.43
N PRO A 213 11.23 17.78 -7.46
CA PRO A 213 11.44 17.35 -6.09
C PRO A 213 10.13 16.85 -5.46
N LEU A 214 10.24 15.95 -4.49
CA LEU A 214 9.11 15.59 -3.66
C LEU A 214 8.73 16.74 -2.73
N GLU A 215 7.44 16.93 -2.52
CA GLU A 215 6.92 18.01 -1.66
C GLU A 215 6.90 17.53 -0.18
N PHE A 216 8.09 17.47 0.44
CA PHE A 216 8.23 17.04 1.83
C PHE A 216 7.52 17.95 2.83
N ALA A 217 7.24 19.21 2.47
CA ALA A 217 6.48 20.11 3.34
C ALA A 217 5.04 19.59 3.56
N VAL A 218 4.44 18.93 2.57
CA VAL A 218 3.14 18.25 2.73
C VAL A 218 3.26 17.09 3.71
N LEU A 219 4.29 16.23 3.56
CA LEU A 219 4.53 15.12 4.48
C LEU A 219 4.73 15.61 5.93
N ASP A 220 5.57 16.62 6.13
CA ASP A 220 5.84 17.19 7.46
C ASP A 220 4.56 17.76 8.09
N ALA A 221 3.72 18.44 7.29
CA ALA A 221 2.45 18.97 7.76
C ALA A 221 1.45 17.86 8.14
N VAL A 222 1.36 16.80 7.33
CA VAL A 222 0.51 15.63 7.61
C VAL A 222 0.98 14.92 8.88
N MET A 223 2.27 14.62 9.00
CA MET A 223 2.84 13.97 10.18
C MET A 223 2.66 14.83 11.45
N GLY A 224 2.75 16.15 11.33
CA GLY A 224 2.48 17.07 12.44
C GLY A 224 1.03 17.05 12.93
N LYS A 225 0.08 16.76 12.04
CA LYS A 225 -1.37 16.66 12.34
C LYS A 225 -1.79 15.28 12.83
N LEU A 226 -1.12 14.22 12.36
CA LEU A 226 -1.39 12.83 12.70
C LEU A 226 -0.16 12.15 13.33
N PRO A 227 0.33 12.60 14.49
CA PRO A 227 1.53 12.05 15.10
C PRO A 227 1.34 10.58 15.46
N GLY A 228 2.24 9.71 14.95
CA GLY A 228 2.18 8.27 15.19
C GLY A 228 1.16 7.51 14.37
N PHE A 229 0.51 8.15 13.41
CA PHE A 229 -0.34 7.48 12.43
C PHE A 229 0.50 7.00 11.24
N PRO A 230 0.28 5.79 10.70
CA PRO A 230 1.03 5.27 9.55
C PRO A 230 0.70 6.03 8.26
N ILE A 231 1.75 6.54 7.58
CA ILE A 231 1.67 7.22 6.28
C ILE A 231 2.52 6.45 5.29
#